data_650aea54000370056e1804f53680f6ab
#
_entry.id   650aea54000370056e1804f53680f6ab
#
_cell.length_a   1.000
_cell.length_b   1.000
_cell.length_c   1.000
_cell.angle_alpha   90.00
_cell.angle_beta   90.00
_cell.angle_gamma   90.00
#
_symmetry.space_group_name_H-M   'P 1'
#
loop_
_entity.id
_entity.type
_entity.pdbx_description
1 polymer ?
#
loop_
_entity_poly.entity_id
_entity_poly.type
_entity_poly.pdbx_seq_one_letter_code
_entity_poly.pdbx_strand_id
1 'polypeptide(L)'
;PVYTKTICTGKDIKSAEAGTTQEESTKTKQYVVSLKFKSKGTKAFATATEEAAPSHKMIYIVYDGKVISNPGVTEAITNGEAQISGGFKTYDEAEELASYIRIGALPVELKAAQSQVVGAQLGLDAIQSSLLAGAIGFGLVVLFMIIFYRLPGLASSIALVFYLGLMLVALNVLDITLTLPGIAGIILNIGMAVDANVIIFTRIKEELAKGKSVQSGIKIGFDKALSAIIDGNVTTLIAAAVLYVKGSGTVKGFATTLALGIILSMFTALVITKLLLNAMYSLGMDDVKYFGVEKPRKPIHFVENRLKFFCISGAIILACVVTLGVNKASRCGGNILNYGLDFLGGTTYDITFPDKTDLNADLKSDLEKLFSKTAKSNDVVISEVAGRNALSVKTV
;
A
#
# COMPACT_ATOMS: atom_id res chain seq x y z
N PRO A 1 -40.55 -16.77 -9.16
CA PRO A 1 -41.52 -17.32 -8.24
C PRO A 1 -42.18 -16.18 -7.46
N VAL A 2 -43.53 -16.24 -7.39
CA VAL A 2 -44.31 -15.28 -6.57
C VAL A 2 -44.28 -15.79 -5.14
N TYR A 3 -43.53 -15.12 -4.26
CA TYR A 3 -43.53 -15.45 -2.83
C TYR A 3 -44.77 -14.89 -2.20
N THR A 4 -45.54 -15.77 -1.57
CA THR A 4 -46.84 -15.40 -1.01
C THR A 4 -46.77 -14.90 0.42
N LYS A 5 -45.72 -15.24 1.20
CA LYS A 5 -45.59 -14.86 2.60
C LYS A 5 -44.11 -14.91 3.06
N THR A 6 -43.66 -13.87 3.75
CA THR A 6 -42.39 -13.90 4.47
C THR A 6 -42.58 -14.59 5.82
N ILE A 7 -41.85 -15.67 6.07
CA ILE A 7 -41.93 -16.46 7.30
C ILE A 7 -41.05 -15.82 8.39
N CYS A 8 -39.77 -15.66 8.09
CA CYS A 8 -38.76 -15.10 8.97
C CYS A 8 -37.85 -14.16 8.22
N THR A 9 -37.22 -13.25 8.92
CA THR A 9 -36.17 -12.41 8.40
C THR A 9 -34.81 -12.79 9.01
N GLY A 10 -33.71 -12.35 8.47
CA GLY A 10 -32.38 -12.60 9.06
C GLY A 10 -32.28 -12.19 10.52
N LYS A 11 -33.00 -11.14 10.95
CA LYS A 11 -33.04 -10.69 12.36
C LYS A 11 -33.59 -11.75 13.34
N ASP A 12 -34.37 -12.71 12.85
CA ASP A 12 -34.99 -13.78 13.63
C ASP A 12 -34.08 -15.02 13.77
N ILE A 13 -32.92 -15.01 13.09
CA ILE A 13 -31.89 -16.06 13.15
C ILE A 13 -30.88 -15.73 14.25
N LYS A 14 -30.48 -16.75 15.02
CA LYS A 14 -29.48 -16.66 16.07
C LYS A 14 -28.09 -17.04 15.60
N SER A 15 -27.98 -18.18 14.88
CA SER A 15 -26.74 -18.65 14.27
C SER A 15 -27.02 -19.48 13.02
N ALA A 16 -26.04 -19.53 12.11
CA ALA A 16 -26.02 -20.41 10.94
C ALA A 16 -24.59 -20.94 10.79
N GLU A 17 -24.42 -22.24 10.78
CA GLU A 17 -23.12 -22.90 10.77
C GLU A 17 -23.11 -24.06 9.79
N ALA A 18 -22.06 -24.18 8.99
CA ALA A 18 -21.85 -25.38 8.17
C ALA A 18 -21.28 -26.49 9.02
N GLY A 19 -21.73 -27.69 8.74
CA GLY A 19 -21.33 -28.89 9.46
C GLY A 19 -21.30 -30.12 8.56
N THR A 20 -20.97 -31.25 9.15
CA THR A 20 -21.03 -32.55 8.49
C THR A 20 -21.89 -33.50 9.33
N THR A 21 -22.77 -34.21 8.68
CA THR A 21 -23.53 -35.28 9.27
C THR A 21 -23.28 -36.59 8.53
N GLN A 22 -23.56 -37.73 9.17
CA GLN A 22 -23.56 -39.02 8.50
C GLN A 22 -25.00 -39.43 8.26
N GLU A 23 -25.31 -39.79 7.05
CA GLU A 23 -26.61 -40.35 6.73
C GLU A 23 -26.71 -41.77 7.33
N GLU A 24 -27.72 -42.02 8.14
CA GLU A 24 -27.88 -43.30 8.85
C GLU A 24 -28.01 -44.51 7.90
N SER A 25 -28.57 -44.30 6.71
CA SER A 25 -28.82 -45.35 5.73
C SER A 25 -27.57 -45.76 4.92
N THR A 26 -26.74 -44.79 4.54
CA THR A 26 -25.60 -45.01 3.61
C THR A 26 -24.22 -44.85 4.25
N LYS A 27 -24.17 -44.38 5.51
CA LYS A 27 -22.91 -43.97 6.21
C LYS A 27 -22.05 -42.97 5.43
N THR A 28 -22.65 -42.31 4.45
CA THR A 28 -21.94 -41.33 3.62
C THR A 28 -21.91 -40.00 4.34
N LYS A 29 -20.78 -39.33 4.29
CA LYS A 29 -20.57 -37.98 4.85
C LYS A 29 -21.37 -36.96 4.03
N GLN A 30 -22.33 -36.30 4.64
CA GLN A 30 -23.07 -35.20 4.01
C GLN A 30 -22.72 -33.87 4.64
N TYR A 31 -22.67 -32.83 3.82
CA TYR A 31 -22.51 -31.47 4.28
C TYR A 31 -23.88 -30.85 4.54
N VAL A 32 -23.97 -30.07 5.63
CA VAL A 32 -25.24 -29.53 6.12
C VAL A 32 -25.06 -28.10 6.62
N VAL A 33 -26.14 -27.33 6.62
CA VAL A 33 -26.19 -26.03 7.27
C VAL A 33 -27.18 -26.11 8.45
N SER A 34 -26.66 -25.91 9.64
CA SER A 34 -27.46 -25.90 10.88
C SER A 34 -27.88 -24.46 11.19
N LEU A 35 -29.16 -24.26 11.39
CA LEU A 35 -29.77 -22.96 11.71
C LEU A 35 -30.36 -23.00 13.11
N LYS A 36 -30.11 -21.93 13.89
CA LYS A 36 -30.80 -21.70 15.16
C LYS A 36 -31.59 -20.40 15.09
N PHE A 37 -32.86 -20.46 15.52
CA PHE A 37 -33.74 -19.30 15.51
C PHE A 37 -33.82 -18.66 16.89
N LYS A 38 -34.14 -17.37 16.93
CA LYS A 38 -34.57 -16.67 18.14
C LYS A 38 -36.02 -17.00 18.43
N SER A 39 -36.50 -16.74 19.66
CA SER A 39 -37.85 -17.13 20.10
C SER A 39 -39.00 -16.70 19.17
N LYS A 40 -38.88 -15.52 18.52
CA LYS A 40 -39.88 -15.05 17.54
C LYS A 40 -39.80 -15.86 16.24
N GLY A 41 -38.59 -16.10 15.76
CA GLY A 41 -38.34 -16.90 14.57
C GLY A 41 -38.75 -18.33 14.74
N THR A 42 -38.49 -18.94 15.90
CA THR A 42 -38.92 -20.32 16.25
C THR A 42 -40.44 -20.50 16.09
N LYS A 43 -41.25 -19.59 16.65
CA LYS A 43 -42.70 -19.67 16.53
C LYS A 43 -43.19 -19.53 15.09
N ALA A 44 -42.67 -18.55 14.36
CA ALA A 44 -43.04 -18.31 12.96
C ALA A 44 -42.64 -19.47 12.05
N PHE A 45 -41.44 -20.03 12.28
CA PHE A 45 -40.91 -21.15 11.51
C PHE A 45 -41.66 -22.47 11.84
N ALA A 46 -42.02 -22.70 13.10
CA ALA A 46 -42.84 -23.85 13.51
C ALA A 46 -44.19 -23.88 12.76
N THR A 47 -44.95 -22.79 12.82
CA THR A 47 -46.22 -22.69 12.11
C THR A 47 -46.07 -22.90 10.60
N ALA A 48 -45.02 -22.31 9.99
CA ALA A 48 -44.81 -22.46 8.56
C ALA A 48 -44.41 -23.89 8.16
N THR A 49 -43.58 -24.56 8.97
CA THR A 49 -43.19 -25.95 8.72
C THR A 49 -44.31 -26.94 9.00
N GLU A 50 -45.20 -26.69 9.98
CA GLU A 50 -46.44 -27.45 10.21
C GLU A 50 -47.38 -27.38 9.00
N GLU A 51 -47.52 -26.21 8.35
CA GLU A 51 -48.32 -26.05 7.13
C GLU A 51 -47.64 -26.66 5.89
N ALA A 52 -46.32 -26.67 5.84
CA ALA A 52 -45.54 -27.10 4.68
C ALA A 52 -45.25 -28.61 4.64
N ALA A 53 -45.03 -29.24 5.79
CA ALA A 53 -44.62 -30.64 5.93
C ALA A 53 -45.58 -31.64 5.26
N PRO A 54 -46.93 -31.57 5.45
CA PRO A 54 -47.83 -32.54 4.84
C PRO A 54 -47.84 -32.55 3.31
N SER A 55 -47.43 -31.46 2.70
CA SER A 55 -47.38 -31.27 1.22
C SER A 55 -45.95 -31.17 0.67
N HIS A 56 -44.96 -31.43 1.49
CA HIS A 56 -43.54 -31.30 1.14
C HIS A 56 -43.20 -29.98 0.42
N LYS A 57 -43.80 -28.87 0.86
CA LYS A 57 -43.56 -27.56 0.24
C LYS A 57 -42.12 -27.09 0.49
N MET A 58 -41.63 -26.30 -0.44
CA MET A 58 -40.31 -25.70 -0.35
C MET A 58 -40.35 -24.36 0.38
N ILE A 59 -39.34 -24.10 1.21
CA ILE A 59 -39.10 -22.79 1.80
C ILE A 59 -37.93 -22.15 1.04
N TYR A 60 -38.18 -20.95 0.52
CA TYR A 60 -37.16 -20.22 -0.27
C TYR A 60 -36.35 -19.31 0.65
N ILE A 61 -35.02 -19.44 0.56
CA ILE A 61 -34.09 -18.54 1.20
C ILE A 61 -33.69 -17.49 0.18
N VAL A 62 -34.02 -16.23 0.44
CA VAL A 62 -33.79 -15.11 -0.45
C VAL A 62 -32.78 -14.18 0.16
N TYR A 63 -31.73 -13.83 -0.61
CA TYR A 63 -30.73 -12.87 -0.24
C TYR A 63 -30.57 -11.86 -1.39
N ASP A 64 -30.63 -10.56 -1.09
CA ASP A 64 -30.56 -9.47 -2.08
C ASP A 64 -31.48 -9.67 -3.29
N GLY A 65 -32.74 -10.09 -3.03
CA GLY A 65 -33.75 -10.32 -4.07
C GLY A 65 -33.55 -11.61 -4.90
N LYS A 66 -32.48 -12.37 -4.66
CA LYS A 66 -32.19 -13.64 -5.33
C LYS A 66 -32.45 -14.83 -4.44
N VAL A 67 -33.01 -15.90 -5.00
CA VAL A 67 -33.13 -17.18 -4.29
C VAL A 67 -31.77 -17.84 -4.25
N ILE A 68 -31.23 -18.06 -3.04
CA ILE A 68 -29.97 -18.73 -2.82
C ILE A 68 -30.11 -20.21 -2.45
N SER A 69 -31.26 -20.62 -1.90
CA SER A 69 -31.58 -22.02 -1.60
C SER A 69 -33.07 -22.20 -1.49
N ASN A 70 -33.56 -23.43 -1.74
CA ASN A 70 -34.99 -23.79 -1.69
C ASN A 70 -35.22 -25.18 -1.08
N PRO A 71 -34.79 -25.42 0.18
CA PRO A 71 -34.99 -26.72 0.83
C PRO A 71 -36.46 -27.11 0.95
N GLY A 72 -36.75 -28.40 0.73
CA GLY A 72 -38.05 -28.99 1.03
C GLY A 72 -38.23 -29.23 2.51
N VAL A 73 -39.46 -29.10 3.00
CA VAL A 73 -39.81 -29.37 4.39
C VAL A 73 -40.28 -30.81 4.51
N THR A 74 -39.54 -31.62 5.29
CA THR A 74 -39.89 -33.04 5.54
C THR A 74 -40.73 -33.28 6.79
N GLU A 75 -40.51 -32.43 7.80
CA GLU A 75 -41.21 -32.53 9.11
C GLU A 75 -41.43 -31.14 9.71
N ALA A 76 -42.34 -31.07 10.70
CA ALA A 76 -42.56 -29.82 11.42
C ALA A 76 -41.40 -29.54 12.40
N ILE A 77 -40.84 -28.36 12.36
CA ILE A 77 -39.70 -27.95 13.15
C ILE A 77 -40.14 -26.99 14.25
N THR A 78 -40.35 -27.51 15.47
CA THR A 78 -40.87 -26.74 16.59
C THR A 78 -39.86 -26.35 17.64
N ASN A 79 -38.66 -26.96 17.60
CA ASN A 79 -37.60 -26.77 18.60
C ASN A 79 -36.72 -25.53 18.32
N GLY A 80 -36.88 -24.85 17.18
CA GLY A 80 -36.09 -23.70 16.81
C GLY A 80 -34.71 -24.02 16.25
N GLU A 81 -34.45 -25.28 15.92
CA GLU A 81 -33.23 -25.74 15.23
C GLU A 81 -33.63 -26.42 13.93
N ALA A 82 -33.11 -25.91 12.81
CA ALA A 82 -33.35 -26.49 11.50
C ALA A 82 -32.01 -26.88 10.85
N GLN A 83 -32.07 -27.93 10.06
CA GLN A 83 -30.92 -28.39 9.30
C GLN A 83 -31.28 -28.46 7.83
N ILE A 84 -30.46 -27.81 7.01
CA ILE A 84 -30.54 -27.92 5.55
C ILE A 84 -29.55 -29.00 5.14
N SER A 85 -30.03 -30.08 4.56
CA SER A 85 -29.24 -31.19 4.05
C SER A 85 -29.56 -31.45 2.58
N GLY A 86 -28.63 -32.10 1.87
CA GLY A 86 -28.79 -32.42 0.45
C GLY A 86 -28.51 -31.22 -0.47
N GLY A 87 -27.80 -31.50 -1.54
CA GLY A 87 -27.46 -30.48 -2.54
C GLY A 87 -26.06 -29.88 -2.39
N PHE A 88 -25.34 -30.08 -1.28
CA PHE A 88 -23.97 -29.65 -1.11
C PHE A 88 -22.98 -30.75 -1.50
N LYS A 89 -22.11 -30.47 -2.45
CA LYS A 89 -21.03 -31.40 -2.88
C LYS A 89 -19.78 -31.23 -2.05
N THR A 90 -19.54 -30.02 -1.55
CA THR A 90 -18.35 -29.66 -0.77
C THR A 90 -18.76 -28.94 0.53
N TYR A 91 -17.83 -28.91 1.49
CA TYR A 91 -17.98 -28.12 2.71
C TYR A 91 -18.11 -26.61 2.39
N ASP A 92 -17.37 -26.15 1.38
CA ASP A 92 -17.34 -24.75 0.99
C ASP A 92 -18.70 -24.24 0.48
N GLU A 93 -19.44 -25.08 -0.26
CA GLU A 93 -20.82 -24.74 -0.69
C GLU A 93 -21.77 -24.58 0.51
N ALA A 94 -21.66 -25.43 1.52
CA ALA A 94 -22.47 -25.31 2.73
C ALA A 94 -22.07 -24.08 3.56
N GLU A 95 -20.76 -23.80 3.66
CA GLU A 95 -20.24 -22.62 4.37
C GLU A 95 -20.62 -21.31 3.66
N GLU A 96 -20.65 -21.31 2.34
CA GLU A 96 -21.11 -20.16 1.55
C GLU A 96 -22.58 -19.83 1.88
N LEU A 97 -23.49 -20.83 1.87
CA LEU A 97 -24.88 -20.63 2.25
C LEU A 97 -25.00 -20.17 3.71
N ALA A 98 -24.29 -20.79 4.64
CA ALA A 98 -24.27 -20.39 6.03
C ALA A 98 -23.79 -18.94 6.21
N SER A 99 -22.81 -18.50 5.41
CA SER A 99 -22.30 -17.14 5.39
C SER A 99 -23.34 -16.13 4.91
N TYR A 100 -24.04 -16.39 3.81
CA TYR A 100 -25.14 -15.52 3.36
C TYR A 100 -26.21 -15.36 4.43
N ILE A 101 -26.58 -16.45 5.12
CA ILE A 101 -27.58 -16.41 6.19
C ILE A 101 -27.05 -15.61 7.40
N ARG A 102 -25.76 -15.76 7.78
CA ARG A 102 -25.12 -14.99 8.86
C ARG A 102 -25.09 -13.50 8.55
N ILE A 103 -24.73 -13.13 7.30
CA ILE A 103 -24.71 -11.72 6.86
C ILE A 103 -26.11 -11.13 6.94
N GLY A 104 -27.15 -11.87 6.48
CA GLY A 104 -28.55 -11.44 6.58
C GLY A 104 -29.08 -11.35 8.03
N ALA A 105 -28.42 -12.01 8.98
CA ALA A 105 -28.78 -11.96 10.41
C ALA A 105 -28.16 -10.78 11.18
N LEU A 106 -27.29 -9.96 10.53
CA LEU A 106 -26.67 -8.80 11.16
C LEU A 106 -27.75 -7.79 11.61
N PRO A 107 -27.60 -7.18 12.79
CA PRO A 107 -28.56 -6.19 13.30
C PRO A 107 -28.42 -4.81 12.64
N VAL A 108 -27.39 -4.62 11.83
CA VAL A 108 -27.04 -3.36 11.16
C VAL A 108 -26.97 -3.54 9.65
N GLU A 109 -27.34 -2.51 8.91
CA GLU A 109 -27.18 -2.47 7.47
C GLU A 109 -25.71 -2.20 7.14
N LEU A 110 -25.11 -3.08 6.32
CA LEU A 110 -23.75 -2.90 5.83
C LEU A 110 -23.77 -2.17 4.48
N LYS A 111 -23.05 -1.05 4.40
CA LYS A 111 -22.83 -0.33 3.15
C LYS A 111 -21.36 -0.45 2.77
N ALA A 112 -21.11 -0.85 1.54
CA ALA A 112 -19.74 -0.86 1.01
C ALA A 112 -19.24 0.60 0.94
N ALA A 113 -18.27 0.94 1.79
CA ALA A 113 -17.66 2.26 1.81
C ALA A 113 -16.62 2.39 0.68
N GLN A 114 -15.93 1.29 0.37
CA GLN A 114 -14.93 1.22 -0.68
C GLN A 114 -14.83 -0.22 -1.18
N SER A 115 -14.74 -0.38 -2.50
CA SER A 115 -14.43 -1.67 -3.15
C SER A 115 -13.31 -1.44 -4.16
N GLN A 116 -12.26 -2.26 -4.09
CA GLN A 116 -11.14 -2.21 -5.02
C GLN A 116 -10.84 -3.61 -5.51
N VAL A 117 -10.84 -3.78 -6.83
CA VAL A 117 -10.46 -5.03 -7.48
C VAL A 117 -9.15 -4.81 -8.23
N VAL A 118 -8.12 -5.57 -7.87
CA VAL A 118 -6.81 -5.51 -8.53
C VAL A 118 -6.57 -6.83 -9.24
N GLY A 119 -6.40 -6.78 -10.55
CA GLY A 119 -6.05 -7.97 -11.34
C GLY A 119 -4.63 -8.46 -11.02
N ALA A 120 -4.43 -9.78 -11.02
CA ALA A 120 -3.13 -10.41 -10.71
C ALA A 120 -1.99 -9.92 -11.62
N GLN A 121 -2.29 -9.66 -12.89
CA GLN A 121 -1.31 -9.17 -13.87
C GLN A 121 -0.82 -7.75 -13.55
N LEU A 122 -1.72 -6.85 -13.13
CA LEU A 122 -1.33 -5.50 -12.69
C LEU A 122 -0.40 -5.54 -11.47
N GLY A 123 -0.64 -6.47 -10.56
CA GLY A 123 0.23 -6.66 -9.39
C GLY A 123 1.64 -7.12 -9.77
N LEU A 124 1.76 -8.11 -10.68
CA LEU A 124 3.05 -8.63 -11.15
C LEU A 124 3.86 -7.56 -11.89
N ASP A 125 3.24 -6.82 -12.79
CA ASP A 125 3.89 -5.75 -13.55
C ASP A 125 4.38 -4.62 -12.63
N ALA A 126 3.60 -4.26 -11.61
CA ALA A 126 4.00 -3.26 -10.63
C ALA A 126 5.20 -3.73 -9.78
N ILE A 127 5.24 -5.01 -9.38
CA ILE A 127 6.38 -5.59 -8.65
C ILE A 127 7.63 -5.59 -9.53
N GLN A 128 7.55 -6.05 -10.78
CA GLN A 128 8.71 -6.08 -11.68
C GLN A 128 9.26 -4.68 -11.96
N SER A 129 8.39 -3.71 -12.24
CA SER A 129 8.80 -2.32 -12.46
C SER A 129 9.43 -1.72 -11.21
N SER A 130 8.89 -2.01 -10.03
CA SER A 130 9.44 -1.54 -8.75
C SER A 130 10.80 -2.16 -8.42
N LEU A 131 10.98 -3.47 -8.69
CA LEU A 131 12.27 -4.14 -8.50
C LEU A 131 13.34 -3.57 -9.43
N LEU A 132 13.00 -3.33 -10.70
CA LEU A 132 13.91 -2.72 -11.67
C LEU A 132 14.30 -1.31 -11.22
N ALA A 133 13.32 -0.48 -10.84
CA ALA A 133 13.56 0.87 -10.33
C ALA A 133 14.43 0.85 -9.07
N GLY A 134 14.17 -0.08 -8.15
CA GLY A 134 14.97 -0.29 -6.94
C GLY A 134 16.41 -0.68 -7.25
N ALA A 135 16.62 -1.59 -8.20
CA ALA A 135 17.96 -2.04 -8.62
C ALA A 135 18.75 -0.90 -9.28
N ILE A 136 18.11 -0.12 -10.15
CA ILE A 136 18.73 1.05 -10.79
C ILE A 136 19.08 2.10 -9.72
N GLY A 137 18.14 2.43 -8.83
CA GLY A 137 18.36 3.39 -7.74
C GLY A 137 19.49 2.96 -6.82
N PHE A 138 19.53 1.69 -6.43
CA PHE A 138 20.60 1.10 -5.63
C PHE A 138 21.96 1.25 -6.35
N GLY A 139 22.04 0.86 -7.62
CA GLY A 139 23.28 0.98 -8.42
C GLY A 139 23.79 2.41 -8.54
N LEU A 140 22.88 3.38 -8.77
CA LEU A 140 23.23 4.79 -8.83
C LEU A 140 23.74 5.33 -7.49
N VAL A 141 23.14 4.93 -6.37
CA VAL A 141 23.57 5.31 -5.02
C VAL A 141 24.96 4.74 -4.71
N VAL A 142 25.19 3.45 -5.00
CA VAL A 142 26.49 2.82 -4.82
C VAL A 142 27.58 3.51 -5.67
N LEU A 143 27.27 3.78 -6.94
CA LEU A 143 28.20 4.47 -7.85
C LEU A 143 28.53 5.88 -7.32
N PHE A 144 27.51 6.64 -6.90
CA PHE A 144 27.69 7.95 -6.30
C PHE A 144 28.61 7.88 -5.08
N MET A 145 28.36 6.96 -4.18
CA MET A 145 29.15 6.81 -2.95
C MET A 145 30.62 6.47 -3.25
N ILE A 146 30.88 5.56 -4.16
CA ILE A 146 32.25 5.18 -4.52
C ILE A 146 32.99 6.34 -5.20
N ILE A 147 32.33 7.07 -6.10
CA ILE A 147 32.98 8.18 -6.82
C ILE A 147 33.32 9.35 -5.86
N PHE A 148 32.37 9.76 -5.02
CA PHE A 148 32.53 10.96 -4.19
C PHE A 148 33.22 10.68 -2.85
N TYR A 149 33.07 9.48 -2.28
CA TYR A 149 33.59 9.16 -0.95
C TYR A 149 34.68 8.09 -0.96
N ARG A 150 34.98 7.48 -2.12
CA ARG A 150 36.06 6.49 -2.32
C ARG A 150 35.98 5.33 -1.31
N LEU A 151 37.01 5.16 -0.44
CA LEU A 151 37.05 4.07 0.54
C LEU A 151 35.90 4.11 1.55
N PRO A 152 35.56 5.22 2.20
CA PRO A 152 34.34 5.32 2.99
C PRO A 152 33.08 4.99 2.19
N GLY A 153 33.02 5.39 0.91
CA GLY A 153 31.93 5.06 0.00
C GLY A 153 31.80 3.56 -0.26
N LEU A 154 32.90 2.83 -0.37
CA LEU A 154 32.90 1.38 -0.47
C LEU A 154 32.36 0.73 0.82
N ALA A 155 32.80 1.21 1.99
CA ALA A 155 32.31 0.73 3.28
C ALA A 155 30.80 0.92 3.42
N SER A 156 30.27 2.11 3.05
CA SER A 156 28.83 2.36 3.09
C SER A 156 28.05 1.55 2.06
N SER A 157 28.63 1.27 0.89
CA SER A 157 28.00 0.40 -0.12
C SER A 157 27.83 -1.03 0.38
N ILE A 158 28.83 -1.56 1.07
CA ILE A 158 28.74 -2.87 1.74
C ILE A 158 27.67 -2.80 2.87
N ALA A 159 27.69 -1.76 3.69
CA ALA A 159 26.68 -1.56 4.74
C ALA A 159 25.26 -1.45 4.17
N LEU A 160 25.09 -0.88 2.97
CA LEU A 160 23.80 -0.80 2.27
C LEU A 160 23.29 -2.17 1.82
N VAL A 161 24.18 -3.09 1.42
CA VAL A 161 23.82 -4.50 1.15
C VAL A 161 23.33 -5.17 2.43
N PHE A 162 24.04 -4.98 3.55
CA PHE A 162 23.58 -5.46 4.87
C PHE A 162 22.23 -4.88 5.27
N TYR A 163 22.02 -3.58 5.03
CA TYR A 163 20.74 -2.92 5.26
C TYR A 163 19.60 -3.60 4.50
N LEU A 164 19.77 -3.88 3.20
CA LEU A 164 18.75 -4.56 2.40
C LEU A 164 18.46 -5.98 2.94
N GLY A 165 19.51 -6.73 3.30
CA GLY A 165 19.36 -8.04 3.91
C GLY A 165 18.57 -7.98 5.23
N LEU A 166 18.93 -7.06 6.11
CA LEU A 166 18.22 -6.83 7.38
C LEU A 166 16.76 -6.41 7.15
N MET A 167 16.51 -5.56 6.16
CA MET A 167 15.16 -5.13 5.80
C MET A 167 14.29 -6.30 5.37
N LEU A 168 14.79 -7.17 4.50
CA LEU A 168 14.05 -8.36 4.05
C LEU A 168 13.78 -9.33 5.22
N VAL A 169 14.77 -9.56 6.08
CA VAL A 169 14.60 -10.38 7.28
C VAL A 169 13.56 -9.78 8.22
N ALA A 170 13.62 -8.48 8.47
CA ALA A 170 12.69 -7.81 9.36
C ALA A 170 11.25 -7.82 8.83
N LEU A 171 11.05 -7.62 7.53
CA LEU A 171 9.73 -7.72 6.89
C LEU A 171 9.13 -9.13 7.04
N ASN A 172 9.96 -10.17 6.90
CA ASN A 172 9.52 -11.54 7.04
C ASN A 172 9.23 -11.91 8.50
N VAL A 173 10.13 -11.58 9.43
CA VAL A 173 9.98 -11.91 10.86
C VAL A 173 8.80 -11.20 11.51
N LEU A 174 8.51 -9.96 11.09
CA LEU A 174 7.40 -9.15 11.62
C LEU A 174 6.08 -9.39 10.86
N ASP A 175 6.07 -10.30 9.89
CA ASP A 175 4.90 -10.62 9.03
C ASP A 175 4.23 -9.38 8.43
N ILE A 176 5.06 -8.44 7.94
CA ILE A 176 4.58 -7.17 7.40
C ILE A 176 4.08 -7.37 5.97
N THR A 177 2.80 -7.10 5.75
CA THR A 177 2.20 -7.12 4.41
C THR A 177 2.81 -6.03 3.53
N LEU A 178 3.46 -6.45 2.44
CA LEU A 178 4.08 -5.53 1.50
C LEU A 178 3.03 -4.93 0.55
N THR A 179 2.87 -3.61 0.60
CA THR A 179 1.98 -2.84 -0.29
C THR A 179 2.79 -2.11 -1.36
N LEU A 180 2.16 -1.69 -2.49
CA LEU A 180 2.86 -0.90 -3.51
C LEU A 180 3.51 0.38 -2.95
N PRO A 181 2.82 1.21 -2.15
CA PRO A 181 3.48 2.31 -1.44
C PRO A 181 4.55 1.85 -0.46
N GLY A 182 4.41 0.65 0.14
CA GLY A 182 5.44 0.05 0.99
C GLY A 182 6.72 -0.25 0.22
N ILE A 183 6.64 -0.77 -1.01
CA ILE A 183 7.80 -0.95 -1.90
C ILE A 183 8.44 0.40 -2.22
N ALA A 184 7.64 1.42 -2.54
CA ALA A 184 8.16 2.78 -2.76
C ALA A 184 8.88 3.32 -1.50
N GLY A 185 8.37 3.02 -0.30
CA GLY A 185 9.03 3.32 0.97
C GLY A 185 10.40 2.65 1.12
N ILE A 186 10.53 1.39 0.72
CA ILE A 186 11.81 0.68 0.72
C ILE A 186 12.82 1.34 -0.24
N ILE A 187 12.38 1.68 -1.46
CA ILE A 187 13.23 2.35 -2.45
C ILE A 187 13.68 3.72 -1.95
N LEU A 188 12.78 4.49 -1.35
CA LEU A 188 13.10 5.77 -0.72
C LEU A 188 14.12 5.59 0.41
N ASN A 189 13.95 4.58 1.23
CA ASN A 189 14.85 4.28 2.33
C ASN A 189 16.26 3.90 1.87
N ILE A 190 16.47 3.34 0.67
CA ILE A 190 17.80 3.11 0.10
C ILE A 190 18.56 4.43 -0.02
N GLY A 191 17.89 5.49 -0.49
CA GLY A 191 18.48 6.84 -0.54
C GLY A 191 18.79 7.40 0.84
N MET A 192 17.84 7.30 1.76
CA MET A 192 17.99 7.81 3.14
C MET A 192 19.00 7.02 3.97
N ALA A 193 19.18 5.71 3.69
CA ALA A 193 20.18 4.90 4.39
C ALA A 193 21.62 5.36 4.17
N VAL A 194 21.86 6.06 3.08
CA VAL A 194 23.18 6.61 2.75
C VAL A 194 23.38 8.01 3.33
N ASP A 195 22.31 8.74 3.61
CA ASP A 195 22.39 10.13 4.08
C ASP A 195 23.17 10.26 5.40
N ALA A 196 22.93 9.41 6.36
CA ALA A 196 23.71 9.35 7.61
C ALA A 196 25.21 9.14 7.34
N ASN A 197 25.57 8.26 6.40
CA ASN A 197 26.94 8.01 6.00
C ASN A 197 27.58 9.24 5.33
N VAL A 198 26.83 9.96 4.51
CA VAL A 198 27.29 11.21 3.86
C VAL A 198 27.65 12.26 4.93
N ILE A 199 26.80 12.43 5.95
CA ILE A 199 27.08 13.36 7.07
C ILE A 199 28.34 12.93 7.82
N ILE A 200 28.47 11.64 8.17
CA ILE A 200 29.64 11.10 8.86
C ILE A 200 30.91 11.34 8.03
N PHE A 201 30.88 10.97 6.75
CA PHE A 201 32.07 11.06 5.89
C PHE A 201 32.49 12.50 5.62
N THR A 202 31.55 13.43 5.54
CA THR A 202 31.86 14.85 5.44
C THR A 202 32.59 15.33 6.70
N ARG A 203 32.15 14.94 7.89
CA ARG A 203 32.83 15.26 9.15
C ARG A 203 34.22 14.62 9.22
N ILE A 204 34.37 13.37 8.77
CA ILE A 204 35.69 12.72 8.69
C ILE A 204 36.62 13.52 7.76
N LYS A 205 36.16 13.90 6.56
CA LYS A 205 36.95 14.70 5.62
C LYS A 205 37.36 16.05 6.20
N GLU A 206 36.47 16.72 6.93
CA GLU A 206 36.77 17.99 7.63
C GLU A 206 37.88 17.82 8.68
N GLU A 207 37.85 16.74 9.45
CA GLU A 207 38.88 16.51 10.49
C GLU A 207 40.23 16.08 9.87
N LEU A 208 40.21 15.31 8.77
CA LEU A 208 41.41 14.97 8.01
C LEU A 208 42.03 16.20 7.33
N ALA A 209 41.22 17.12 6.83
CA ALA A 209 41.67 18.37 6.24
C ALA A 209 42.40 19.29 7.28
N LYS A 210 42.08 19.14 8.58
CA LYS A 210 42.76 19.80 9.68
C LYS A 210 44.10 19.12 10.08
N GLY A 211 44.50 18.06 9.38
CA GLY A 211 45.77 17.36 9.63
C GLY A 211 45.69 16.27 10.70
N LYS A 212 44.49 15.82 11.10
CA LYS A 212 44.37 14.71 12.06
C LYS A 212 44.64 13.36 11.37
N SER A 213 45.08 12.38 12.16
CA SER A 213 45.23 11.00 11.69
C SER A 213 43.88 10.40 11.30
N VAL A 214 43.91 9.43 10.38
CA VAL A 214 42.69 8.75 9.88
C VAL A 214 41.88 8.14 11.02
N GLN A 215 42.52 7.45 11.95
CA GLN A 215 41.84 6.85 13.12
C GLN A 215 41.12 7.91 13.98
N SER A 216 41.80 9.03 14.25
CA SER A 216 41.21 10.14 15.02
C SER A 216 40.08 10.81 14.21
N GLY A 217 40.26 10.97 12.92
CA GLY A 217 39.25 11.51 12.01
C GLY A 217 37.96 10.67 11.98
N ILE A 218 38.09 9.35 11.89
CA ILE A 218 36.95 8.43 11.96
C ILE A 218 36.22 8.60 13.29
N LYS A 219 36.92 8.47 14.42
CA LYS A 219 36.30 8.59 15.74
C LYS A 219 35.54 9.90 15.93
N ILE A 220 36.21 11.04 15.67
CA ILE A 220 35.62 12.37 15.85
C ILE A 220 34.49 12.62 14.84
N GLY A 221 34.63 12.12 13.60
CA GLY A 221 33.61 12.25 12.58
C GLY A 221 32.28 11.60 12.98
N PHE A 222 32.34 10.37 13.50
CA PHE A 222 31.16 9.67 14.02
C PHE A 222 30.56 10.41 15.22
N ASP A 223 31.38 10.82 16.21
CA ASP A 223 30.91 11.49 17.42
C ASP A 223 30.23 12.83 17.10
N LYS A 224 30.77 13.60 16.15
CA LYS A 224 30.19 14.89 15.72
C LYS A 224 28.93 14.75 14.86
N ALA A 225 28.85 13.70 14.09
CA ALA A 225 27.69 13.44 13.22
C ALA A 225 26.48 12.87 13.98
N LEU A 226 26.72 12.23 15.14
CA LEU A 226 25.70 11.45 15.86
C LEU A 226 24.44 12.25 16.18
N SER A 227 24.60 13.46 16.77
CA SER A 227 23.44 14.30 17.12
C SER A 227 22.61 14.66 15.89
N ALA A 228 23.24 15.12 14.81
CA ALA A 228 22.54 15.51 13.60
C ALA A 228 21.79 14.33 12.96
N ILE A 229 22.39 13.12 12.99
CA ILE A 229 21.77 11.91 12.47
C ILE A 229 20.54 11.51 13.30
N ILE A 230 20.66 11.53 14.63
CA ILE A 230 19.54 11.20 15.52
C ILE A 230 18.40 12.21 15.33
N ASP A 231 18.71 13.50 15.40
CA ASP A 231 17.70 14.57 15.30
C ASP A 231 16.94 14.50 13.97
N GLY A 232 17.64 14.32 12.84
CA GLY A 232 17.02 14.19 11.53
C GLY A 232 16.13 12.95 11.38
N ASN A 233 16.58 11.81 11.90
CA ASN A 233 15.83 10.56 11.80
C ASN A 233 14.64 10.50 12.78
N VAL A 234 14.75 11.09 13.98
CA VAL A 234 13.65 11.20 14.94
C VAL A 234 12.50 12.01 14.36
N THR A 235 12.76 13.13 13.69
CA THR A 235 11.70 13.91 13.03
C THR A 235 10.96 13.11 11.97
N THR A 236 11.67 12.31 11.18
CA THR A 236 11.07 11.45 10.16
C THR A 236 10.30 10.28 10.78
N LEU A 237 10.80 9.71 11.90
CA LEU A 237 10.07 8.68 12.64
C LEU A 237 8.76 9.21 13.24
N ILE A 238 8.73 10.46 13.73
CA ILE A 238 7.50 11.11 14.18
C ILE A 238 6.50 11.21 13.04
N ALA A 239 6.93 11.65 11.86
CA ALA A 239 6.07 11.72 10.68
C ALA A 239 5.53 10.33 10.29
N ALA A 240 6.39 9.29 10.29
CA ALA A 240 5.99 7.91 10.03
C ALA A 240 4.97 7.40 11.07
N ALA A 241 5.16 7.71 12.35
CA ALA A 241 4.22 7.35 13.41
C ALA A 241 2.84 8.01 13.21
N VAL A 242 2.80 9.30 12.85
CA VAL A 242 1.54 10.00 12.54
C VAL A 242 0.85 9.37 11.33
N LEU A 243 1.59 9.04 10.27
CA LEU A 243 1.07 8.35 9.10
C LEU A 243 0.53 6.96 9.43
N TYR A 244 1.18 6.23 10.34
CA TYR A 244 0.72 4.93 10.80
C TYR A 244 -0.59 5.02 11.58
N VAL A 245 -0.70 5.98 12.51
CA VAL A 245 -1.88 6.14 13.38
C VAL A 245 -3.07 6.69 12.61
N LYS A 246 -2.86 7.69 11.75
CA LYS A 246 -3.93 8.40 11.03
C LYS A 246 -4.18 7.87 9.61
N GLY A 247 -3.22 7.20 9.01
CA GLY A 247 -3.33 6.63 7.67
C GLY A 247 -4.29 5.45 7.61
N SER A 248 -4.79 5.16 6.42
CA SER A 248 -5.64 4.01 6.11
C SER A 248 -4.94 3.07 5.12
N GLY A 249 -5.27 1.78 5.17
CA GLY A 249 -4.88 0.79 4.16
C GLY A 249 -3.41 0.87 3.73
N THR A 250 -3.20 1.25 2.48
CA THR A 250 -1.87 1.30 1.83
C THR A 250 -0.91 2.31 2.44
N VAL A 251 -1.42 3.42 3.02
CA VAL A 251 -0.61 4.45 3.69
C VAL A 251 0.05 3.89 4.96
N LYS A 252 -0.63 3.00 5.69
CA LYS A 252 -0.03 2.32 6.85
C LYS A 252 1.13 1.43 6.44
N GLY A 253 1.01 0.70 5.32
CA GLY A 253 2.09 -0.12 4.78
C GLY A 253 3.33 0.71 4.46
N PHE A 254 3.16 1.88 3.81
CA PHE A 254 4.24 2.84 3.57
C PHE A 254 4.87 3.32 4.88
N ALA A 255 4.06 3.75 5.84
CA ALA A 255 4.56 4.26 7.13
C ALA A 255 5.37 3.21 7.91
N THR A 256 4.93 1.95 7.88
CA THR A 256 5.63 0.83 8.54
C THR A 256 6.98 0.57 7.89
N THR A 257 7.04 0.45 6.57
CA THR A 257 8.31 0.23 5.85
C THR A 257 9.25 1.42 5.99
N LEU A 258 8.73 2.65 6.02
CA LEU A 258 9.50 3.86 6.25
C LEU A 258 10.13 3.85 7.64
N ALA A 259 9.34 3.63 8.69
CA ALA A 259 9.83 3.61 10.08
C ALA A 259 10.88 2.52 10.30
N LEU A 260 10.60 1.30 9.83
CA LEU A 260 11.52 0.18 9.91
C LEU A 260 12.84 0.49 9.19
N GLY A 261 12.74 1.04 7.96
CA GLY A 261 13.91 1.40 7.17
C GLY A 261 14.78 2.45 7.84
N ILE A 262 14.21 3.46 8.49
CA ILE A 262 14.98 4.46 9.23
C ILE A 262 15.72 3.83 10.41
N ILE A 263 15.06 2.98 11.20
CA ILE A 263 15.70 2.31 12.34
C ILE A 263 16.87 1.44 11.87
N LEU A 264 16.67 0.65 10.83
CA LEU A 264 17.71 -0.22 10.27
C LEU A 264 18.84 0.59 9.61
N SER A 265 18.54 1.70 8.94
CA SER A 265 19.55 2.56 8.33
C SER A 265 20.43 3.23 9.37
N MET A 266 19.86 3.70 10.48
CA MET A 266 20.62 4.24 11.59
C MET A 266 21.57 3.18 12.18
N PHE A 267 21.07 1.97 12.40
CA PHE A 267 21.88 0.87 12.89
C PHE A 267 23.04 0.55 11.92
N THR A 268 22.76 0.40 10.63
CA THR A 268 23.80 0.07 9.65
C THR A 268 24.82 1.21 9.49
N ALA A 269 24.39 2.46 9.51
CA ALA A 269 25.30 3.61 9.40
C ALA A 269 26.20 3.76 10.66
N LEU A 270 25.62 3.65 11.84
CA LEU A 270 26.37 3.92 13.09
C LEU A 270 27.20 2.72 13.56
N VAL A 271 26.76 1.49 13.29
CA VAL A 271 27.42 0.27 13.74
C VAL A 271 28.19 -0.39 12.61
N ILE A 272 27.51 -0.82 11.54
CA ILE A 272 28.13 -1.62 10.47
C ILE A 272 29.17 -0.80 9.70
N THR A 273 28.84 0.43 9.30
CA THR A 273 29.80 1.28 8.58
C THR A 273 31.02 1.61 9.45
N LYS A 274 30.81 1.87 10.75
CA LYS A 274 31.92 2.12 11.69
C LYS A 274 32.84 0.93 11.82
N LEU A 275 32.29 -0.28 11.94
CA LEU A 275 33.04 -1.53 12.01
C LEU A 275 33.84 -1.75 10.72
N LEU A 276 33.20 -1.57 9.54
CA LEU A 276 33.84 -1.72 8.24
C LEU A 276 35.00 -0.73 8.05
N LEU A 277 34.83 0.55 8.40
CA LEU A 277 35.88 1.55 8.30
C LEU A 277 37.07 1.23 9.23
N ASN A 278 36.81 0.79 10.45
CA ASN A 278 37.87 0.39 11.37
C ASN A 278 38.60 -0.88 10.88
N ALA A 279 37.86 -1.84 10.32
CA ALA A 279 38.46 -3.04 9.72
C ALA A 279 39.34 -2.69 8.50
N MET A 280 38.88 -1.79 7.61
CA MET A 280 39.66 -1.32 6.46
C MET A 280 40.91 -0.56 6.92
N TYR A 281 40.80 0.27 7.97
CA TYR A 281 41.95 0.93 8.58
C TYR A 281 42.97 -0.10 9.09
N SER A 282 42.51 -1.13 9.83
CA SER A 282 43.38 -2.20 10.36
C SER A 282 44.04 -3.05 9.26
N LEU A 283 43.47 -3.10 8.06
CA LEU A 283 44.06 -3.76 6.90
C LEU A 283 45.13 -2.91 6.18
N GLY A 284 45.52 -1.75 6.73
CA GLY A 284 46.54 -0.88 6.19
C GLY A 284 46.03 0.15 5.18
N MET A 285 44.71 0.39 5.09
CA MET A 285 44.12 1.43 4.23
C MET A 285 44.04 2.76 5.00
N ASP A 286 45.17 3.25 5.51
CA ASP A 286 45.27 4.41 6.40
C ASP A 286 45.72 5.71 5.69
N ASP A 287 45.97 5.69 4.36
CA ASP A 287 46.34 6.89 3.60
C ASP A 287 45.12 7.82 3.46
N VAL A 288 45.31 9.10 3.79
CA VAL A 288 44.32 10.19 3.65
C VAL A 288 43.77 10.29 2.23
N LYS A 289 44.57 9.90 1.20
CA LYS A 289 44.14 9.89 -0.20
C LYS A 289 42.93 9.01 -0.47
N TYR A 290 42.79 7.92 0.27
CA TYR A 290 41.64 7.02 0.13
C TYR A 290 40.32 7.63 0.62
N PHE A 291 40.39 8.66 1.47
CA PHE A 291 39.23 9.35 2.03
C PHE A 291 38.73 10.52 1.19
N GLY A 292 39.39 10.84 0.08
CA GLY A 292 38.97 11.87 -0.87
C GLY A 292 38.88 13.27 -0.25
N VAL A 293 39.87 13.64 0.55
CA VAL A 293 39.94 15.00 1.12
C VAL A 293 40.11 16.01 -0.01
N GLU A 294 39.17 16.92 -0.13
CA GLU A 294 39.16 17.97 -1.14
C GLU A 294 40.06 19.16 -0.75
N LYS A 295 40.66 19.80 -1.76
CA LYS A 295 41.32 21.07 -1.53
C LYS A 295 40.28 22.13 -1.15
N PRO A 296 40.64 23.10 -0.28
CA PRO A 296 39.72 24.16 0.10
C PRO A 296 39.24 24.93 -1.13
N ARG A 297 37.93 24.97 -1.33
CA ARG A 297 37.29 25.74 -2.40
C ARG A 297 37.23 27.22 -2.01
N LYS A 298 37.27 28.11 -3.00
CA LYS A 298 37.06 29.54 -2.74
C LYS A 298 35.67 29.74 -2.11
N PRO A 299 35.57 30.50 -0.99
CA PRO A 299 34.30 30.76 -0.38
C PRO A 299 33.37 31.56 -1.28
N ILE A 300 32.10 31.22 -1.33
CA ILE A 300 31.08 32.01 -2.02
C ILE A 300 30.64 33.11 -1.06
N HIS A 301 30.74 34.37 -1.49
CA HIS A 301 30.34 35.52 -0.66
C HIS A 301 28.82 35.73 -0.68
N PHE A 302 28.08 34.88 0.04
CA PHE A 302 26.61 34.95 0.11
C PHE A 302 26.13 36.24 0.74
N VAL A 303 26.75 36.71 1.81
CA VAL A 303 26.33 37.91 2.55
C VAL A 303 26.52 39.18 1.70
N GLU A 304 27.60 39.27 0.97
CA GLU A 304 27.87 40.40 0.09
C GLU A 304 26.89 40.46 -1.09
N ASN A 305 26.51 39.30 -1.63
CA ASN A 305 25.55 39.17 -2.73
C ASN A 305 24.10 38.91 -2.27
N ARG A 306 23.76 39.18 -1.00
CA ARG A 306 22.45 38.89 -0.41
C ARG A 306 21.26 39.36 -1.25
N LEU A 307 21.35 40.57 -1.82
CA LEU A 307 20.26 41.15 -2.61
C LEU A 307 19.95 40.30 -3.86
N LYS A 308 21.00 39.79 -4.55
CA LYS A 308 20.82 38.92 -5.72
C LYS A 308 20.10 37.60 -5.33
N PHE A 309 20.50 36.99 -4.21
CA PHE A 309 19.89 35.76 -3.74
C PHE A 309 18.45 35.98 -3.28
N PHE A 310 18.15 37.08 -2.59
CA PHE A 310 16.77 37.44 -2.23
C PHE A 310 15.90 37.71 -3.47
N CYS A 311 16.42 38.42 -4.48
CA CYS A 311 15.70 38.64 -5.73
C CYS A 311 15.40 37.33 -6.47
N ILE A 312 16.37 36.42 -6.53
CA ILE A 312 16.16 35.10 -7.16
C ILE A 312 15.10 34.29 -6.40
N SER A 313 15.20 34.20 -5.07
CA SER A 313 14.22 33.50 -4.24
C SER A 313 12.82 34.15 -4.34
N GLY A 314 12.75 35.48 -4.31
CA GLY A 314 11.51 36.22 -4.49
C GLY A 314 10.87 35.99 -5.85
N ALA A 315 11.67 35.96 -6.91
CA ALA A 315 11.17 35.67 -8.26
C ALA A 315 10.63 34.24 -8.40
N ILE A 316 11.30 33.24 -7.78
CA ILE A 316 10.82 31.85 -7.77
C ILE A 316 9.49 31.77 -7.01
N ILE A 317 9.39 32.36 -5.82
CA ILE A 317 8.16 32.36 -5.02
C ILE A 317 7.00 33.03 -5.80
N LEU A 318 7.29 34.19 -6.41
CA LEU A 318 6.30 34.91 -7.22
C LEU A 318 5.82 34.06 -8.41
N ALA A 319 6.76 33.43 -9.13
CA ALA A 319 6.42 32.51 -10.22
C ALA A 319 5.53 31.35 -9.76
N CYS A 320 5.80 30.74 -8.61
CA CYS A 320 4.95 29.71 -8.04
C CYS A 320 3.53 30.21 -7.72
N VAL A 321 3.40 31.38 -7.09
CA VAL A 321 2.09 31.99 -6.75
C VAL A 321 1.32 32.34 -8.01
N VAL A 322 1.97 32.92 -9.01
CA VAL A 322 1.35 33.27 -10.31
C VAL A 322 0.87 31.98 -11.01
N THR A 323 1.69 30.94 -11.05
CA THR A 323 1.30 29.65 -11.65
C THR A 323 0.08 29.02 -10.97
N LEU A 324 0.01 29.08 -9.64
CA LEU A 324 -1.16 28.61 -8.88
C LEU A 324 -2.41 29.44 -9.22
N GLY A 325 -2.27 30.77 -9.35
CA GLY A 325 -3.36 31.66 -9.73
C GLY A 325 -3.87 31.41 -11.16
N VAL A 326 -2.94 31.23 -12.11
CA VAL A 326 -3.27 30.91 -13.51
C VAL A 326 -3.95 29.55 -13.62
N ASN A 327 -3.44 28.54 -12.92
CA ASN A 327 -4.07 27.21 -12.90
C ASN A 327 -5.51 27.26 -12.37
N LYS A 328 -5.78 28.05 -11.32
CA LYS A 328 -7.13 28.24 -10.79
C LYS A 328 -8.07 28.90 -11.82
N ALA A 329 -7.56 29.85 -12.58
CA ALA A 329 -8.35 30.57 -13.59
C ALA A 329 -8.57 29.75 -14.89
N SER A 330 -7.63 28.90 -15.26
CA SER A 330 -7.64 28.17 -16.54
C SER A 330 -8.33 26.81 -16.49
N ARG A 331 -8.57 26.24 -15.29
CA ARG A 331 -9.20 24.92 -15.14
C ARG A 331 -10.70 25.03 -14.93
N CYS A 332 -11.47 24.27 -15.71
CA CYS A 332 -12.88 24.03 -15.46
C CYS A 332 -13.03 23.39 -14.07
N GLY A 333 -13.83 24.01 -13.17
CA GLY A 333 -14.00 23.55 -11.79
C GLY A 333 -13.21 24.33 -10.73
N GLY A 334 -12.31 25.26 -11.11
CA GLY A 334 -11.63 26.17 -10.18
C GLY A 334 -10.60 25.51 -9.24
N ASN A 335 -10.22 24.27 -9.51
CA ASN A 335 -9.24 23.54 -8.71
C ASN A 335 -7.81 24.01 -9.00
N ILE A 336 -7.08 24.37 -7.94
CA ILE A 336 -5.68 24.82 -8.04
C ILE A 336 -4.76 23.68 -8.45
N LEU A 337 -5.02 22.46 -7.94
CA LEU A 337 -4.25 21.26 -8.17
C LEU A 337 -5.07 20.21 -8.92
N ASN A 338 -4.39 19.28 -9.56
CA ASN A 338 -5.00 18.10 -10.17
C ASN A 338 -5.16 17.03 -9.10
N TYR A 339 -6.33 16.87 -8.54
CA TYR A 339 -6.60 15.87 -7.53
C TYR A 339 -6.76 14.48 -8.17
N GLY A 340 -6.25 13.46 -7.50
CA GLY A 340 -6.50 12.06 -7.87
C GLY A 340 -7.92 11.61 -7.48
N LEU A 341 -8.31 10.44 -7.99
CA LEU A 341 -9.62 9.85 -7.68
C LEU A 341 -9.82 9.54 -6.19
N ASP A 342 -8.73 9.35 -5.44
CA ASP A 342 -8.77 9.17 -3.99
C ASP A 342 -9.41 10.37 -3.25
N PHE A 343 -9.37 11.57 -3.87
CA PHE A 343 -9.94 12.81 -3.32
C PHE A 343 -11.27 13.19 -3.97
N LEU A 344 -11.42 12.94 -5.28
CA LEU A 344 -12.59 13.36 -6.05
C LEU A 344 -13.66 12.26 -6.11
N GLY A 345 -13.27 11.01 -5.91
CA GLY A 345 -14.08 9.85 -6.26
C GLY A 345 -14.11 9.65 -7.79
N GLY A 346 -14.79 8.61 -8.26
CA GLY A 346 -14.93 8.35 -9.68
C GLY A 346 -14.36 6.99 -10.12
N THR A 347 -14.18 6.81 -11.43
CA THR A 347 -13.72 5.56 -12.04
C THR A 347 -12.54 5.82 -12.95
N THR A 348 -11.56 4.91 -12.95
CA THR A 348 -10.45 4.91 -13.90
C THR A 348 -10.58 3.72 -14.84
N TYR A 349 -10.39 3.96 -16.14
CA TYR A 349 -10.30 2.94 -17.18
C TYR A 349 -8.92 3.02 -17.82
N ASP A 350 -8.14 1.95 -17.73
CA ASP A 350 -6.87 1.84 -18.45
C ASP A 350 -7.12 1.09 -19.76
N ILE A 351 -6.99 1.80 -20.88
CA ILE A 351 -7.23 1.30 -22.22
C ILE A 351 -5.88 1.04 -22.86
N THR A 352 -5.56 -0.23 -23.11
CA THR A 352 -4.33 -0.63 -23.80
C THR A 352 -4.57 -0.72 -25.30
N PHE A 353 -3.70 -0.10 -26.06
CA PHE A 353 -3.73 -0.12 -27.53
C PHE A 353 -2.62 -1.02 -28.07
N PRO A 354 -2.76 -1.58 -29.27
CA PRO A 354 -1.68 -2.28 -29.96
C PRO A 354 -0.43 -1.38 -30.10
N ASP A 355 0.76 -1.97 -30.06
CA ASP A 355 2.06 -1.25 -30.03
C ASP A 355 2.30 -0.27 -31.20
N LYS A 356 1.50 -0.35 -32.28
CA LYS A 356 1.59 0.52 -33.45
C LYS A 356 0.56 1.66 -33.47
N THR A 357 -0.23 1.82 -32.40
CA THR A 357 -1.24 2.88 -32.35
C THR A 357 -0.61 4.17 -31.84
N ASP A 358 -0.64 5.23 -32.65
CA ASP A 358 -0.18 6.55 -32.22
C ASP A 358 -1.19 7.16 -31.24
N LEU A 359 -0.74 7.43 -30.02
CA LEU A 359 -1.53 8.09 -28.96
C LEU A 359 -1.53 9.61 -29.19
N ASN A 360 -2.07 10.04 -30.32
CA ASN A 360 -2.09 11.45 -30.73
C ASN A 360 -3.19 12.25 -30.01
N ALA A 361 -3.17 13.57 -30.17
CA ALA A 361 -4.13 14.48 -29.55
C ALA A 361 -5.57 14.24 -30.04
N ASP A 362 -5.74 13.79 -31.27
CA ASP A 362 -7.08 13.53 -31.87
C ASP A 362 -7.74 12.33 -31.19
N LEU A 363 -6.99 11.22 -31.00
CA LEU A 363 -7.49 10.04 -30.28
C LEU A 363 -7.90 10.38 -28.85
N LYS A 364 -7.11 11.20 -28.15
CA LYS A 364 -7.44 11.67 -26.80
C LYS A 364 -8.71 12.50 -26.78
N SER A 365 -8.86 13.45 -27.73
CA SER A 365 -10.05 14.29 -27.86
C SER A 365 -11.31 13.46 -28.17
N ASP A 366 -11.20 12.44 -29.00
CA ASP A 366 -12.33 11.58 -29.35
C ASP A 366 -12.74 10.68 -28.17
N LEU A 367 -11.78 10.14 -27.42
CA LEU A 367 -12.04 9.43 -26.18
C LEU A 367 -12.66 10.33 -25.12
N GLU A 368 -12.19 11.56 -24.96
CA GLU A 368 -12.77 12.54 -24.04
C GLU A 368 -14.24 12.81 -24.36
N LYS A 369 -14.57 13.04 -25.62
CA LYS A 369 -15.96 13.23 -26.08
C LYS A 369 -16.81 11.99 -25.82
N LEU A 370 -16.27 10.79 -26.10
CA LEU A 370 -16.97 9.52 -25.89
C LEU A 370 -17.31 9.31 -24.42
N PHE A 371 -16.31 9.46 -23.54
CA PHE A 371 -16.48 9.24 -22.12
C PHE A 371 -17.32 10.33 -21.46
N SER A 372 -17.18 11.60 -21.84
CA SER A 372 -18.05 12.70 -21.36
C SER A 372 -19.52 12.44 -21.69
N LYS A 373 -19.80 11.95 -22.90
CA LYS A 373 -21.16 11.61 -23.32
C LYS A 373 -21.71 10.40 -22.59
N THR A 374 -20.88 9.38 -22.35
CA THR A 374 -21.30 8.10 -21.74
C THR A 374 -21.42 8.23 -20.22
N ALA A 375 -20.47 8.88 -19.55
CA ALA A 375 -20.46 9.08 -18.12
C ALA A 375 -21.38 10.22 -17.66
N LYS A 376 -21.91 11.03 -18.59
CA LYS A 376 -22.65 12.26 -18.30
C LYS A 376 -21.89 13.22 -17.36
N SER A 377 -20.57 13.18 -17.42
CA SER A 377 -19.66 13.99 -16.63
C SER A 377 -18.81 14.86 -17.54
N ASN A 378 -18.63 16.11 -17.18
CA ASN A 378 -17.75 17.04 -17.89
C ASN A 378 -16.29 16.95 -17.39
N ASP A 379 -16.03 16.20 -16.32
CA ASP A 379 -14.70 16.06 -15.73
C ASP A 379 -14.08 14.70 -16.13
N VAL A 380 -13.70 14.62 -17.40
CA VAL A 380 -12.95 13.48 -17.96
C VAL A 380 -11.48 13.90 -18.11
N VAL A 381 -10.57 13.18 -17.51
CA VAL A 381 -9.13 13.43 -17.62
C VAL A 381 -8.47 12.22 -18.29
N ILE A 382 -7.79 12.46 -19.41
CA ILE A 382 -7.05 11.43 -20.13
C ILE A 382 -5.56 11.66 -19.96
N SER A 383 -4.85 10.65 -19.52
CA SER A 383 -3.39 10.66 -19.34
C SER A 383 -2.74 9.43 -19.95
N GLU A 384 -1.52 9.58 -20.47
CA GLU A 384 -0.72 8.45 -20.94
C GLU A 384 -0.17 7.65 -19.78
N VAL A 385 -0.17 6.33 -19.91
CA VAL A 385 0.45 5.42 -18.96
C VAL A 385 1.93 5.28 -19.34
N ALA A 386 2.82 5.72 -18.47
CA ALA A 386 4.26 5.67 -18.73
C ALA A 386 4.74 4.22 -18.99
N GLY A 387 5.51 4.03 -20.06
CA GLY A 387 6.10 2.73 -20.41
C GLY A 387 5.16 1.73 -21.08
N ARG A 388 3.93 2.12 -21.42
CA ARG A 388 2.95 1.28 -22.12
C ARG A 388 2.21 2.09 -23.17
N ASN A 389 1.79 1.42 -24.26
CA ASN A 389 0.88 2.03 -25.23
C ASN A 389 -0.56 1.99 -24.70
N ALA A 390 -0.83 2.76 -23.66
CA ALA A 390 -2.10 2.79 -22.97
C ALA A 390 -2.48 4.20 -22.52
N LEU A 391 -3.80 4.47 -22.52
CA LEU A 391 -4.37 5.70 -21.99
C LEU A 391 -5.19 5.38 -20.74
N SER A 392 -4.98 6.15 -19.68
CA SER A 392 -5.78 6.11 -18.47
C SER A 392 -6.83 7.22 -18.54
N VAL A 393 -8.09 6.80 -18.58
CA VAL A 393 -9.27 7.68 -18.64
C VAL A 393 -9.90 7.72 -17.25
N LYS A 394 -9.93 8.90 -16.64
CA LYS A 394 -10.55 9.14 -15.34
C LYS A 394 -11.82 9.92 -15.52
N THR A 395 -12.91 9.41 -14.93
CA THR A 395 -14.23 10.07 -14.92
C THR A 395 -14.62 10.31 -13.45
N VAL A 396 -14.96 11.54 -13.13
CA VAL A 396 -15.42 11.95 -11.79
C VAL A 396 -16.92 12.09 -11.77
#